data_3d92521c998d3b078490b7d27d91c868
#
_entry.id   3d92521c998d3b078490b7d27d91c868
#
_cell.length_a   1.000
_cell.length_b   1.000
_cell.length_c   1.000
_cell.angle_alpha   90.00
_cell.angle_beta   90.00
_cell.angle_gamma   90.00
#
_symmetry.space_group_name_H-M   'P 1'
#
loop_
_entity.id
_entity.type
_entity.pdbx_description
1 polymer ?
#
loop_
_entity_poly.entity_id
_entity_poly.type
_entity_poly.pdbx_seq_one_letter_code
_entity_poly.pdbx_strand_id
1 'polypeptide(L)'
;LPTLLFLLFHTWFPNRQERFILTIFPLVICLSVMGIALLRERKFWNGFWKVSLVAFWILNIPLLAVVSTMPSKKSRMDTMYSLYGHVKGNEHILIEATGETNPEMMPFFYSGKWRYGIQERWSTDTTSIDTICKVKHDLIFFFGQDSLKERIHSFKKFYPNMKLHAQIQPGYVDKLLHSINPRNSNSYVEVWWTNYKK
;
A
#
# COMPACT_ATOMS: atom_id res chain seq x y z
N LEU A 1 4.47 10.43 -32.40
CA LEU A 1 5.57 9.46 -32.34
C LEU A 1 6.27 9.43 -30.96
N PRO A 2 6.69 10.58 -30.33
CA PRO A 2 7.40 10.57 -29.05
C PRO A 2 6.63 9.89 -27.90
N THR A 3 5.32 10.12 -27.81
CA THR A 3 4.44 9.54 -26.79
C THR A 3 4.37 8.01 -26.87
N LEU A 4 4.29 7.49 -28.08
CA LEU A 4 4.30 6.04 -28.33
C LEU A 4 5.66 5.41 -27.99
N LEU A 5 6.74 6.06 -28.38
CA LEU A 5 8.10 5.60 -28.04
C LEU A 5 8.34 5.59 -26.54
N PHE A 6 7.88 6.62 -25.83
CA PHE A 6 7.98 6.69 -24.39
C PHE A 6 7.18 5.57 -23.69
N LEU A 7 5.93 5.33 -24.14
CA LEU A 7 5.11 4.22 -23.61
C LEU A 7 5.76 2.87 -23.88
N LEU A 8 6.23 2.64 -25.09
CA LEU A 8 6.94 1.40 -25.46
C LEU A 8 8.19 1.20 -24.61
N PHE A 9 9.00 2.23 -24.41
CA PHE A 9 10.18 2.17 -23.57
C PHE A 9 9.81 1.81 -22.12
N HIS A 10 8.81 2.49 -21.54
CA HIS A 10 8.40 2.22 -20.15
C HIS A 10 7.69 0.88 -19.96
N THR A 11 7.06 0.33 -21.00
CA THR A 11 6.50 -1.04 -20.93
C THR A 11 7.59 -2.11 -20.95
N TRP A 12 8.72 -1.81 -21.58
CA TRP A 12 9.87 -2.71 -21.63
C TRP A 12 10.72 -2.69 -20.34
N PHE A 13 10.72 -1.57 -19.62
CA PHE A 13 11.58 -1.38 -18.46
C PHE A 13 11.09 -2.21 -17.26
N PRO A 14 11.98 -2.99 -16.57
CA PRO A 14 11.57 -3.89 -15.49
C PRO A 14 11.06 -3.16 -14.25
N ASN A 15 11.50 -1.92 -13.99
CA ASN A 15 11.08 -1.13 -12.84
C ASN A 15 9.91 -0.20 -13.20
N ARG A 16 8.71 -0.79 -13.28
CA ARG A 16 7.48 -0.08 -13.67
C ARG A 16 6.94 0.72 -12.49
N GLN A 17 7.19 2.02 -12.47
CA GLN A 17 6.56 2.91 -11.49
C GLN A 17 5.48 3.75 -12.18
N GLU A 18 4.27 3.69 -11.65
CA GLU A 18 3.09 4.39 -12.17
C GLU A 18 3.33 5.89 -12.36
N ARG A 19 4.13 6.51 -11.47
CA ARG A 19 4.49 7.93 -11.55
C ARG A 19 5.20 8.33 -12.84
N PHE A 20 5.89 7.42 -13.52
CA PHE A 20 6.51 7.74 -14.82
C PHE A 20 5.48 7.87 -15.93
N ILE A 21 4.36 7.18 -15.83
CA ILE A 21 3.26 7.28 -16.79
C ILE A 21 2.51 8.61 -16.62
N LEU A 22 2.50 9.18 -15.40
CA LEU A 22 1.83 10.45 -15.11
C LEU A 22 2.37 11.62 -15.95
N THR A 23 3.66 11.61 -16.31
CA THR A 23 4.27 12.67 -17.14
C THR A 23 3.70 12.73 -18.55
N ILE A 24 3.13 11.64 -19.03
CA ILE A 24 2.50 11.55 -20.37
C ILE A 24 1.01 11.94 -20.34
N PHE A 25 0.37 11.92 -19.19
CA PHE A 25 -1.06 12.20 -19.09
C PHE A 25 -1.51 13.49 -19.77
N PRO A 26 -0.82 14.64 -19.60
CA PRO A 26 -1.19 15.87 -20.29
C PRO A 26 -1.19 15.72 -21.82
N LEU A 27 -0.18 15.04 -22.38
CA LEU A 27 -0.10 14.79 -23.82
C LEU A 27 -1.22 13.87 -24.31
N VAL A 28 -1.53 12.81 -23.56
CA VAL A 28 -2.63 11.90 -23.89
C VAL A 28 -3.96 12.64 -23.85
N ILE A 29 -4.19 13.51 -22.87
CA ILE A 29 -5.40 14.33 -22.77
C ILE A 29 -5.50 15.26 -23.98
N CYS A 30 -4.44 15.99 -24.30
CA CYS A 30 -4.43 16.89 -25.47
C CYS A 30 -4.73 16.14 -26.77
N LEU A 31 -4.04 15.02 -27.02
CA LEU A 31 -4.27 14.19 -28.20
C LEU A 31 -5.70 13.64 -28.24
N SER A 32 -6.26 13.24 -27.10
CA SER A 32 -7.63 12.75 -27.01
C SER A 32 -8.65 13.84 -27.34
N VAL A 33 -8.46 15.05 -26.80
CA VAL A 33 -9.33 16.20 -27.11
C VAL A 33 -9.26 16.56 -28.59
N MET A 34 -8.06 16.65 -29.17
CA MET A 34 -7.87 16.89 -30.60
C MET A 34 -8.52 15.79 -31.46
N GLY A 35 -8.33 14.54 -31.09
CA GLY A 35 -8.94 13.38 -31.75
C GLY A 35 -10.47 13.44 -31.73
N ILE A 36 -11.07 13.79 -30.60
CA ILE A 36 -12.52 13.97 -30.48
C ILE A 36 -13.00 15.14 -31.35
N ALA A 37 -12.28 16.25 -31.36
CA ALA A 37 -12.63 17.41 -32.22
C ALA A 37 -12.63 17.02 -33.70
N LEU A 38 -11.58 16.36 -34.18
CA LEU A 38 -11.49 15.89 -35.57
C LEU A 38 -12.57 14.85 -35.91
N LEU A 39 -12.91 13.95 -35.02
CA LEU A 39 -13.99 12.97 -35.23
C LEU A 39 -15.35 13.66 -35.30
N ARG A 40 -15.54 14.76 -34.57
CA ARG A 40 -16.77 15.54 -34.55
C ARG A 40 -17.01 16.29 -35.89
N GLU A 41 -15.98 16.77 -36.51
CA GLU A 41 -16.03 17.43 -37.80
C GLU A 41 -16.31 16.45 -38.96
N ARG A 42 -15.93 15.22 -38.81
CA ARG A 42 -16.21 14.18 -39.80
C ARG A 42 -17.59 13.57 -39.56
N LYS A 43 -18.26 13.17 -40.63
CA LYS A 43 -19.56 12.43 -40.56
C LYS A 43 -19.51 11.12 -39.75
N PHE A 44 -18.37 10.83 -39.16
CA PHE A 44 -18.12 9.63 -38.31
C PHE A 44 -18.74 9.77 -36.90
N TRP A 45 -19.19 10.97 -36.51
CA TRP A 45 -19.81 11.23 -35.21
C TRP A 45 -21.27 10.79 -35.21
N ASN A 46 -21.50 9.49 -35.18
CA ASN A 46 -22.83 8.87 -35.13
C ASN A 46 -23.30 8.67 -33.66
N GLY A 47 -24.52 8.14 -33.52
CA GLY A 47 -25.12 7.88 -32.20
C GLY A 47 -24.29 7.00 -31.30
N PHE A 48 -23.59 6.01 -31.86
CA PHE A 48 -22.72 5.10 -31.13
C PHE A 48 -21.62 5.83 -30.35
N TRP A 49 -20.91 6.77 -30.98
CA TRP A 49 -19.84 7.52 -30.31
C TRP A 49 -20.36 8.44 -29.21
N LYS A 50 -21.54 9.03 -29.39
CA LYS A 50 -22.20 9.84 -28.34
C LYS A 50 -22.53 8.98 -27.14
N VAL A 51 -23.14 7.82 -27.34
CA VAL A 51 -23.50 6.90 -26.28
C VAL A 51 -22.24 6.40 -25.57
N SER A 52 -21.20 6.02 -26.29
CA SER A 52 -19.92 5.60 -25.72
C SER A 52 -19.28 6.67 -24.85
N LEU A 53 -19.31 7.94 -25.28
CA LEU A 53 -18.77 9.06 -24.50
C LEU A 53 -19.58 9.28 -23.22
N VAL A 54 -20.91 9.23 -23.30
CA VAL A 54 -21.78 9.34 -22.12
C VAL A 54 -21.54 8.18 -21.16
N ALA A 55 -21.49 6.95 -21.67
CA ALA A 55 -21.19 5.76 -20.84
C ALA A 55 -19.80 5.87 -20.16
N PHE A 56 -18.79 6.34 -20.89
CA PHE A 56 -17.46 6.61 -20.36
C PHE A 56 -17.52 7.56 -19.14
N TRP A 57 -18.22 8.68 -19.24
CA TRP A 57 -18.33 9.63 -18.14
C TRP A 57 -19.16 9.10 -16.97
N ILE A 58 -20.26 8.40 -17.25
CA ILE A 58 -21.09 7.77 -16.21
C ILE A 58 -20.26 6.77 -15.37
N LEU A 59 -19.35 6.04 -15.99
CA LEU A 59 -18.48 5.10 -15.29
C LEU A 59 -17.31 5.79 -14.60
N ASN A 60 -16.66 6.74 -15.26
CA ASN A 60 -15.41 7.32 -14.76
C ASN A 60 -15.60 8.37 -13.68
N ILE A 61 -16.70 9.14 -13.65
CA ILE A 61 -16.93 10.13 -12.60
C ILE A 61 -17.08 9.46 -11.22
N PRO A 62 -17.94 8.44 -11.03
CA PRO A 62 -18.02 7.72 -9.77
C PRO A 62 -16.70 7.02 -9.39
N LEU A 63 -16.04 6.40 -10.39
CA LEU A 63 -14.76 5.74 -10.16
C LEU A 63 -13.69 6.74 -9.69
N LEU A 64 -13.62 7.91 -10.30
CA LEU A 64 -12.72 8.99 -9.91
C LEU A 64 -13.01 9.45 -8.48
N ALA A 65 -14.29 9.65 -8.13
CA ALA A 65 -14.68 10.04 -6.78
C ALA A 65 -14.24 9.00 -5.75
N VAL A 66 -14.47 7.71 -6.01
CA VAL A 66 -14.04 6.61 -5.15
C VAL A 66 -12.53 6.59 -5.01
N VAL A 67 -11.79 6.57 -6.13
CA VAL A 67 -10.32 6.48 -6.11
C VAL A 67 -9.68 7.72 -5.46
N SER A 68 -10.25 8.91 -5.65
CA SER A 68 -9.73 10.15 -5.06
C SER A 68 -9.90 10.22 -3.54
N THR A 69 -10.92 9.56 -3.01
CA THR A 69 -11.20 9.54 -1.57
C THR A 69 -10.49 8.40 -0.83
N MET A 70 -9.88 7.50 -1.59
CA MET A 70 -9.25 6.32 -1.01
C MET A 70 -7.76 6.53 -0.74
N PRO A 71 -7.34 6.44 0.50
CA PRO A 71 -5.91 6.43 0.81
C PRO A 71 -5.26 5.14 0.30
N SER A 72 -4.24 5.27 -0.53
CA SER A 72 -3.40 4.15 -0.90
C SER A 72 -2.70 3.60 0.34
N LYS A 73 -2.70 2.25 0.49
CA LYS A 73 -2.02 1.57 1.61
C LYS A 73 -2.50 2.03 2.99
N LYS A 74 -3.82 2.15 3.11
CA LYS A 74 -4.50 2.66 4.31
C LYS A 74 -4.00 2.01 5.60
N SER A 75 -3.89 0.68 5.64
CA SER A 75 -3.47 -0.04 6.84
C SER A 75 -2.10 0.39 7.37
N ARG A 76 -1.14 0.73 6.49
CA ARG A 76 0.17 1.23 6.92
C ARG A 76 0.10 2.64 7.49
N MET A 77 -0.72 3.50 6.87
CA MET A 77 -0.94 4.85 7.38
C MET A 77 -1.62 4.80 8.75
N ASP A 78 -2.70 4.04 8.87
CA ASP A 78 -3.45 3.91 10.11
C ASP A 78 -2.60 3.28 11.23
N THR A 79 -1.70 2.34 10.89
CA THR A 79 -0.72 1.78 11.83
C THR A 79 0.17 2.89 12.40
N MET A 80 0.69 3.77 11.56
CA MET A 80 1.53 4.87 12.01
C MET A 80 0.73 5.93 12.77
N TYR A 81 -0.49 6.24 12.34
CA TYR A 81 -1.37 7.13 13.07
C TYR A 81 -1.73 6.62 14.47
N SER A 82 -1.89 5.31 14.64
CA SER A 82 -2.16 4.73 15.96
C SER A 82 -1.02 4.99 16.94
N LEU A 83 0.19 5.20 16.46
CA LEU A 83 1.37 5.51 17.25
C LEU A 83 1.60 7.01 17.45
N TYR A 84 0.78 7.87 16.86
CA TYR A 84 0.93 9.31 16.98
C TYR A 84 0.86 9.75 18.45
N GLY A 85 1.86 10.48 18.90
CA GLY A 85 1.97 10.90 20.31
C GLY A 85 2.47 9.82 21.29
N HIS A 86 2.54 8.54 20.88
CA HIS A 86 2.97 7.43 21.74
C HIS A 86 4.45 7.06 21.55
N VAL A 87 5.04 7.42 20.42
CA VAL A 87 6.45 7.12 20.10
C VAL A 87 7.35 8.34 20.26
N LYS A 88 8.58 8.10 20.65
CA LYS A 88 9.64 9.13 20.78
C LYS A 88 10.42 9.31 19.47
N GLY A 89 10.43 8.30 18.60
CA GLY A 89 11.11 8.28 17.31
C GLY A 89 12.49 7.61 17.32
N ASN A 90 12.82 6.92 18.39
CA ASN A 90 14.04 6.12 18.54
C ASN A 90 13.78 4.66 18.88
N GLU A 91 12.52 4.24 18.75
CA GLU A 91 12.10 2.86 18.99
C GLU A 91 12.67 1.92 17.94
N HIS A 92 13.07 0.73 18.39
CA HIS A 92 13.41 -0.38 17.51
C HIS A 92 12.12 -1.13 17.13
N ILE A 93 11.84 -1.19 15.85
CA ILE A 93 10.60 -1.75 15.32
C ILE A 93 10.91 -2.99 14.48
N LEU A 94 10.25 -4.07 14.83
CA LEU A 94 10.23 -5.28 14.04
C LEU A 94 8.95 -5.33 13.21
N ILE A 95 9.10 -5.50 11.92
CA ILE A 95 8.01 -5.70 10.97
C ILE A 95 8.01 -7.18 10.59
N GLU A 96 7.06 -7.92 11.12
CA GLU A 96 6.93 -9.34 10.88
C GLU A 96 5.83 -9.60 9.85
N ALA A 97 6.13 -10.41 8.86
CA ALA A 97 5.16 -10.87 7.87
C ALA A 97 5.45 -12.31 7.49
N THR A 98 4.39 -13.02 7.11
CA THR A 98 4.45 -14.40 6.65
C THR A 98 3.81 -14.54 5.28
N GLY A 99 4.21 -15.55 4.55
CA GLY A 99 3.65 -15.91 3.26
C GLY A 99 3.83 -14.83 2.19
N GLU A 100 2.78 -14.56 1.45
CA GLU A 100 2.81 -13.58 0.34
C GLU A 100 2.81 -12.12 0.80
N THR A 101 2.69 -11.87 2.10
CA THR A 101 2.68 -10.51 2.64
C THR A 101 4.09 -9.97 2.69
N ASN A 102 4.47 -9.20 1.70
CA ASN A 102 5.79 -8.58 1.67
C ASN A 102 5.80 -7.33 2.57
N PRO A 103 6.48 -7.35 3.74
CA PRO A 103 6.48 -6.22 4.64
C PRO A 103 7.26 -5.07 4.01
N GLU A 104 6.55 -4.04 3.61
CA GLU A 104 7.20 -2.83 3.14
C GLU A 104 7.54 -1.90 4.31
N MET A 105 8.51 -1.01 4.08
CA MET A 105 8.84 0.03 5.07
C MET A 105 7.62 0.87 5.44
N MET A 106 7.49 1.15 6.73
CA MET A 106 6.39 1.94 7.25
C MET A 106 6.64 3.43 7.08
N PRO A 107 5.62 4.22 6.72
CA PRO A 107 5.75 5.66 6.54
C PRO A 107 5.70 6.39 7.89
N PHE A 108 6.82 6.42 8.61
CA PHE A 108 6.89 6.93 10.00
C PHE A 108 6.47 8.38 10.19
N PHE A 109 6.58 9.20 9.17
CA PHE A 109 6.17 10.59 9.28
C PHE A 109 4.71 10.74 9.73
N TYR A 110 3.85 9.75 9.48
CA TYR A 110 2.48 9.74 10.00
C TYR A 110 2.39 9.53 11.52
N SER A 111 3.43 9.03 12.16
CA SER A 111 3.52 9.00 13.63
C SER A 111 3.93 10.34 14.26
N GLY A 112 4.13 11.38 13.44
CA GLY A 112 4.58 12.70 13.86
C GLY A 112 6.08 12.79 14.15
N LYS A 113 6.87 11.82 13.67
CA LYS A 113 8.32 11.79 13.87
C LYS A 113 9.06 11.71 12.54
N TRP A 114 10.14 12.49 12.42
CA TRP A 114 11.00 12.50 11.23
C TRP A 114 12.23 11.61 11.37
N ARG A 115 12.65 11.33 12.61
CA ARG A 115 13.76 10.42 12.90
C ARG A 115 13.20 9.13 13.44
N TYR A 116 13.77 8.05 13.00
CA TYR A 116 13.30 6.70 13.29
C TYR A 116 14.37 5.93 14.00
N GLY A 117 13.94 5.06 14.87
CA GLY A 117 14.71 3.93 15.31
C GLY A 117 15.01 2.96 14.15
N ILE A 118 15.64 1.88 14.48
CA ILE A 118 15.94 0.83 13.51
C ILE A 118 14.67 0.09 13.16
N GLN A 119 14.41 -0.10 11.85
CA GLN A 119 13.37 -0.98 11.36
C GLN A 119 14.00 -2.27 10.86
N GLU A 120 13.60 -3.36 11.42
CA GLU A 120 13.97 -4.68 10.95
C GLU A 120 12.75 -5.35 10.32
N ARG A 121 12.96 -5.94 9.15
CA ARG A 121 11.94 -6.74 8.49
C ARG A 121 12.29 -8.19 8.68
N TRP A 122 11.31 -8.96 9.06
CA TRP A 122 11.50 -10.37 9.25
C TRP A 122 10.37 -11.18 8.64
N SER A 123 10.74 -12.25 7.96
CA SER A 123 9.82 -13.29 7.49
C SER A 123 10.23 -14.61 8.11
N THR A 124 9.25 -15.40 8.52
CA THR A 124 9.45 -16.75 9.05
C THR A 124 10.21 -17.66 8.09
N ASP A 125 10.14 -17.36 6.78
CA ASP A 125 10.75 -18.19 5.74
C ASP A 125 12.26 -17.96 5.61
N THR A 126 12.80 -16.87 6.17
CA THR A 126 14.19 -16.46 5.93
C THR A 126 15.11 -16.61 7.13
N THR A 127 14.59 -16.47 8.35
CA THR A 127 15.43 -16.43 9.55
C THR A 127 14.69 -17.00 10.76
N SER A 128 15.39 -17.68 11.64
CA SER A 128 14.77 -18.19 12.87
C SER A 128 14.40 -17.07 13.84
N ILE A 129 13.31 -17.24 14.56
CA ILE A 129 12.83 -16.29 15.56
C ILE A 129 13.88 -16.03 16.67
N ASP A 130 14.65 -17.05 17.03
CA ASP A 130 15.71 -16.93 18.03
C ASP A 130 16.80 -15.95 17.61
N THR A 131 17.07 -15.88 16.31
CA THR A 131 18.09 -14.97 15.78
C THR A 131 17.60 -13.54 15.78
N ILE A 132 16.37 -13.30 15.36
CA ILE A 132 15.80 -11.94 15.30
C ILE A 132 15.54 -11.37 16.70
N CYS A 133 15.12 -12.20 17.64
CA CYS A 133 14.86 -11.79 19.03
C CYS A 133 16.14 -11.57 19.88
N LYS A 134 17.34 -11.83 19.34
CA LYS A 134 18.60 -11.39 19.97
C LYS A 134 18.69 -9.87 20.01
N VAL A 135 18.15 -9.20 19.01
CA VAL A 135 17.98 -7.75 19.01
C VAL A 135 16.70 -7.43 19.78
N LYS A 136 16.78 -6.45 20.67
CA LYS A 136 15.62 -6.04 21.47
C LYS A 136 14.80 -5.03 20.70
N HIS A 137 13.52 -5.36 20.50
CA HIS A 137 12.57 -4.52 19.81
C HIS A 137 11.61 -3.88 20.80
N ASP A 138 11.25 -2.62 20.59
CA ASP A 138 10.27 -1.90 21.40
C ASP A 138 8.85 -2.14 20.88
N LEU A 139 8.72 -2.29 19.56
CA LEU A 139 7.45 -2.51 18.84
C LEU A 139 7.57 -3.68 17.88
N ILE A 140 6.49 -4.45 17.77
CA ILE A 140 6.36 -5.51 16.79
C ILE A 140 5.06 -5.29 16.02
N PHE A 141 5.15 -5.30 14.67
CA PHE A 141 4.01 -5.22 13.77
C PHE A 141 3.82 -6.57 13.10
N PHE A 142 2.70 -7.21 13.39
CA PHE A 142 2.32 -8.46 12.74
C PHE A 142 1.43 -8.16 11.54
N PHE A 143 1.91 -8.51 10.36
CA PHE A 143 1.17 -8.38 9.11
C PHE A 143 0.47 -9.69 8.74
N GLY A 144 -0.76 -9.57 8.20
CA GLY A 144 -1.57 -10.70 7.78
C GLY A 144 -2.25 -11.42 8.94
N GLN A 145 -3.26 -12.22 8.59
CA GLN A 145 -4.04 -12.99 9.57
C GLN A 145 -3.62 -14.46 9.66
N ASP A 146 -2.80 -14.92 8.71
CA ASP A 146 -2.42 -16.32 8.61
C ASP A 146 -1.60 -16.74 9.84
N SER A 147 -2.07 -17.76 10.53
CA SER A 147 -1.47 -18.30 11.77
C SER A 147 -1.10 -17.23 12.81
N LEU A 148 -1.79 -16.07 12.80
CA LEU A 148 -1.44 -14.91 13.62
C LEU A 148 -1.32 -15.26 15.11
N LYS A 149 -2.23 -16.07 15.65
CA LYS A 149 -2.22 -16.47 17.05
C LYS A 149 -0.96 -17.29 17.42
N GLU A 150 -0.54 -18.17 16.52
CA GLU A 150 0.65 -19.00 16.71
C GLU A 150 1.93 -18.16 16.64
N ARG A 151 1.99 -17.22 15.69
CA ARG A 151 3.08 -16.26 15.56
C ARG A 151 3.22 -15.41 16.81
N ILE A 152 2.13 -14.81 17.28
CA ILE A 152 2.10 -14.04 18.53
C ILE A 152 2.54 -14.91 19.72
N HIS A 153 2.05 -16.15 19.80
CA HIS A 153 2.44 -17.06 20.87
C HIS A 153 3.94 -17.34 20.87
N SER A 154 4.54 -17.51 19.71
CA SER A 154 5.98 -17.73 19.56
C SER A 154 6.79 -16.52 20.01
N PHE A 155 6.35 -15.30 19.69
CA PHE A 155 6.99 -14.07 20.16
C PHE A 155 6.81 -13.84 21.68
N LYS A 156 5.69 -14.25 22.25
CA LYS A 156 5.46 -14.15 23.70
C LYS A 156 6.47 -14.93 24.54
N LYS A 157 7.11 -15.95 23.99
CA LYS A 157 8.21 -16.66 24.67
C LYS A 157 9.42 -15.76 24.92
N PHE A 158 9.67 -14.81 24.01
CA PHE A 158 10.79 -13.86 24.11
C PHE A 158 10.37 -12.54 24.75
N TYR A 159 9.12 -12.15 24.58
CA TYR A 159 8.54 -10.90 25.09
C TYR A 159 7.28 -11.20 25.92
N PRO A 160 7.40 -11.75 27.12
CA PRO A 160 6.25 -12.22 27.92
C PRO A 160 5.27 -11.11 28.29
N ASN A 161 5.77 -9.87 28.38
CA ASN A 161 4.98 -8.70 28.78
C ASN A 161 4.42 -7.90 27.60
N MET A 162 4.45 -8.46 26.37
CA MET A 162 3.95 -7.72 25.20
C MET A 162 2.44 -7.44 25.31
N LYS A 163 2.07 -6.23 24.92
CA LYS A 163 0.69 -5.75 24.99
C LYS A 163 0.22 -5.28 23.63
N LEU A 164 -0.98 -5.66 23.26
CA LEU A 164 -1.64 -5.16 22.05
C LEU A 164 -1.91 -3.67 22.22
N HIS A 165 -1.47 -2.87 21.23
CA HIS A 165 -1.73 -1.44 21.15
C HIS A 165 -2.90 -1.14 20.22
N ALA A 166 -2.86 -1.68 19.01
CA ALA A 166 -3.88 -1.43 17.99
C ALA A 166 -4.05 -2.62 17.05
N GLN A 167 -5.28 -2.75 16.53
CA GLN A 167 -5.63 -3.67 15.45
C GLN A 167 -6.14 -2.86 14.26
N ILE A 168 -5.48 -2.93 13.15
CA ILE A 168 -5.78 -2.17 11.95
C ILE A 168 -6.36 -3.09 10.88
N GLN A 169 -7.57 -2.78 10.44
CA GLN A 169 -8.26 -3.50 9.38
C GLN A 169 -7.92 -2.92 8.01
N PRO A 170 -7.79 -3.75 6.97
CA PRO A 170 -7.66 -3.27 5.61
C PRO A 170 -8.89 -2.48 5.17
N GLY A 171 -8.70 -1.52 4.27
CA GLY A 171 -9.78 -0.75 3.68
C GLY A 171 -10.73 -1.62 2.86
N TYR A 172 -11.94 -1.11 2.60
CA TYR A 172 -12.94 -1.83 1.79
C TYR A 172 -12.43 -2.21 0.40
N VAL A 173 -11.70 -1.31 -0.24
CA VAL A 173 -11.19 -1.55 -1.58
C VAL A 173 -9.96 -2.44 -1.55
N ASP A 174 -9.13 -2.35 -0.52
CA ASP A 174 -8.04 -3.32 -0.33
C ASP A 174 -8.60 -4.74 -0.23
N LYS A 175 -9.71 -4.92 0.50
CA LYS A 175 -10.43 -6.21 0.59
C LYS A 175 -10.99 -6.65 -0.76
N LEU A 176 -11.62 -5.74 -1.51
CA LEU A 176 -12.16 -6.03 -2.84
C LEU A 176 -11.05 -6.38 -3.84
N LEU A 177 -9.99 -5.59 -3.87
CA LEU A 177 -8.85 -5.86 -4.75
C LEU A 177 -8.17 -7.18 -4.41
N HIS A 178 -8.05 -7.51 -3.13
CA HIS A 178 -7.52 -8.79 -2.69
C HIS A 178 -8.42 -9.97 -3.11
N SER A 179 -9.75 -9.81 -3.07
CA SER A 179 -10.67 -10.86 -3.54
C SER A 179 -10.57 -11.13 -5.04
N ILE A 180 -10.20 -10.11 -5.84
CA ILE A 180 -10.00 -10.22 -7.29
C ILE A 180 -8.59 -10.74 -7.59
N ASN A 181 -7.60 -10.26 -6.87
CA ASN A 181 -6.21 -10.68 -7.00
C ASN A 181 -5.57 -10.85 -5.61
N PRO A 182 -5.41 -12.09 -5.12
CA PRO A 182 -4.83 -12.36 -3.80
C PRO A 182 -3.42 -11.84 -3.58
N ARG A 183 -2.67 -11.56 -4.67
CA ARG A 183 -1.34 -10.93 -4.58
C ARG A 183 -1.39 -9.47 -4.15
N ASN A 184 -2.55 -8.82 -4.23
CA ASN A 184 -2.71 -7.49 -3.66
C ASN A 184 -2.70 -7.58 -2.14
N SER A 185 -1.82 -6.81 -1.51
CA SER A 185 -1.64 -6.82 -0.05
C SER A 185 -2.92 -6.43 0.67
N ASN A 186 -3.60 -7.41 1.25
CA ASN A 186 -4.68 -7.22 2.19
C ASN A 186 -4.07 -7.14 3.59
N SER A 187 -3.52 -6.00 3.94
CA SER A 187 -2.74 -5.86 5.16
C SER A 187 -3.61 -5.62 6.38
N TYR A 188 -4.02 -6.69 7.03
CA TYR A 188 -4.36 -6.64 8.44
C TYR A 188 -3.07 -6.44 9.23
N VAL A 189 -3.06 -5.56 10.22
CA VAL A 189 -1.88 -5.28 11.04
C VAL A 189 -2.25 -5.25 12.51
N GLU A 190 -1.51 -5.96 13.33
CA GLU A 190 -1.51 -5.78 14.78
C GLU A 190 -0.22 -5.13 15.25
N VAL A 191 -0.38 -4.10 16.08
CA VAL A 191 0.72 -3.36 16.70
C VAL A 191 0.84 -3.78 18.14
N TRP A 192 2.02 -4.25 18.52
CA TRP A 192 2.29 -4.71 19.87
C TRP A 192 3.48 -3.98 20.49
N TRP A 193 3.32 -3.48 21.71
CA TRP A 193 4.43 -3.04 22.55
C TRP A 193 5.05 -4.25 23.23
N THR A 194 6.36 -4.36 23.18
CA THR A 194 7.06 -5.45 23.88
C THR A 194 7.18 -5.19 25.38
N ASN A 195 6.94 -3.93 25.81
CA ASN A 195 7.17 -3.46 27.19
C ASN A 195 8.57 -3.77 27.70
N TYR A 196 9.52 -3.80 26.78
CA TYR A 196 10.90 -3.90 27.13
C TYR A 196 11.34 -2.56 27.75
N LYS A 197 11.41 -2.51 29.08
CA LYS A 197 12.03 -1.36 29.76
C LYS A 197 13.54 -1.44 29.56
N LYS A 198 14.09 -0.42 28.93
CA LYS A 198 15.54 -0.15 28.98
C LYS A 198 15.94 0.10 30.40
#